data_4ee9824c52a7695abf409d7313737a43
#
_entry.id   4ee9824c52a7695abf409d7313737a43
#
_cell.length_a   1.000
_cell.length_b   1.000
_cell.length_c   1.000
_cell.angle_alpha   90.00
_cell.angle_beta   90.00
_cell.angle_gamma   90.00
#
_symmetry.space_group_name_H-M   'P 1'
#
loop_
_entity.id
_entity.type
_entity.pdbx_description
1 polymer ?
#
loop_
_entity_poly.entity_id
_entity_poly.type
_entity_poly.pdbx_seq_one_letter_code
_entity_poly.pdbx_strand_id
1 'polypeptide(L)'
;MITETASHDFLISCISGASKPQIKRHMEEYYDCGEEEIKELMEIHNFKKKPRFINYKKFYDLKIPETAEKLKYPFTQMYIQKNFLSQEECDKAIDYMDTELHPSAVSNEDDYVMLSEYRTSMTCNFSPHLTKLGADLTIKIGNYMNLDPFLGESIQGQKYEEGEFYKSHWDYYHPLSAEYKTYCEWMGQRTWTFMIYLNDVEEGG
;
A
#
# COMPACT_ATOMS: atom_id res chain seq x y z
N MET A 1 -1.09 22.48 -20.59
CA MET A 1 0.17 21.69 -20.65
C MET A 1 0.26 20.86 -19.39
N ILE A 2 0.27 19.55 -19.51
CA ILE A 2 0.31 18.63 -18.39
C ILE A 2 1.67 18.76 -17.66
N THR A 3 1.62 19.03 -16.36
CA THR A 3 2.82 19.07 -15.54
C THR A 3 3.26 17.64 -15.18
N GLU A 4 4.55 17.46 -14.86
CA GLU A 4 5.08 16.18 -14.39
C GLU A 4 4.36 15.70 -13.13
N THR A 5 4.04 16.63 -12.22
CA THR A 5 3.28 16.34 -11.00
C THR A 5 1.87 15.86 -11.30
N ALA A 6 1.15 16.52 -12.22
CA ALA A 6 -0.18 16.09 -12.64
C ALA A 6 -0.16 14.71 -13.30
N SER A 7 0.84 14.45 -14.15
CA SER A 7 1.03 13.13 -14.77
C SER A 7 1.30 12.03 -13.74
N HIS A 8 2.12 12.33 -12.75
CA HIS A 8 2.42 11.42 -11.65
C HIS A 8 1.17 11.14 -10.80
N ASP A 9 0.44 12.18 -10.38
CA ASP A 9 -0.79 12.03 -9.58
C ASP A 9 -1.92 11.32 -10.33
N PHE A 10 -2.04 11.56 -11.64
CA PHE A 10 -2.96 10.80 -12.48
C PHE A 10 -2.63 9.30 -12.45
N LEU A 11 -1.36 8.96 -12.68
CA LEU A 11 -0.87 7.59 -12.64
C LEU A 11 -1.21 6.97 -11.28
N ILE A 12 -0.92 7.65 -10.21
CA ILE A 12 -1.15 7.18 -8.84
C ILE A 12 -2.65 7.02 -8.54
N SER A 13 -3.50 7.93 -9.00
CA SER A 13 -4.95 7.78 -8.88
C SER A 13 -5.47 6.54 -9.63
N CYS A 14 -4.89 6.24 -10.79
CA CYS A 14 -5.16 5.00 -11.50
C CYS A 14 -4.72 3.77 -10.70
N ILE A 15 -3.55 3.85 -10.06
CA ILE A 15 -2.94 2.82 -9.24
C ILE A 15 -3.78 2.48 -8.02
N SER A 16 -4.20 3.49 -7.28
CA SER A 16 -5.02 3.34 -6.07
C SER A 16 -6.43 2.83 -6.35
N GLY A 17 -6.76 2.61 -7.62
CA GLY A 17 -8.04 2.06 -8.01
C GLY A 17 -9.17 3.07 -8.05
N ALA A 18 -8.87 4.36 -8.04
CA ALA A 18 -9.87 5.39 -8.22
C ALA A 18 -10.69 5.14 -9.50
N SER A 19 -11.98 5.31 -9.40
CA SER A 19 -12.86 5.20 -10.57
C SER A 19 -12.60 6.34 -11.56
N LYS A 20 -12.89 6.11 -12.83
CA LYS A 20 -12.76 7.14 -13.87
C LYS A 20 -13.36 8.51 -13.50
N PRO A 21 -14.58 8.57 -12.91
CA PRO A 21 -15.15 9.83 -12.44
C PRO A 21 -14.37 10.46 -11.27
N GLN A 22 -13.81 9.65 -10.38
CA GLN A 22 -12.99 10.16 -9.27
C GLN A 22 -11.68 10.74 -9.78
N ILE A 23 -11.00 10.05 -10.69
CA ILE A 23 -9.78 10.53 -11.34
C ILE A 23 -10.05 11.84 -12.07
N LYS A 24 -11.12 11.86 -12.90
CA LYS A 24 -11.50 13.06 -13.63
C LYS A 24 -11.68 14.25 -12.69
N ARG A 25 -12.52 14.08 -11.66
CA ARG A 25 -12.78 15.13 -10.68
C ARG A 25 -11.51 15.59 -9.97
N HIS A 26 -10.65 14.67 -9.55
CA HIS A 26 -9.38 15.00 -8.90
C HIS A 26 -8.47 15.82 -9.82
N MET A 27 -8.32 15.42 -11.07
CA MET A 27 -7.50 16.15 -12.04
C MET A 27 -8.04 17.52 -12.38
N GLU A 28 -9.38 17.66 -12.46
CA GLU A 28 -10.04 18.95 -12.66
C GLU A 28 -9.88 19.87 -11.45
N GLU A 29 -10.12 19.38 -10.24
CA GLU A 29 -10.08 20.18 -9.00
C GLU A 29 -8.68 20.62 -8.58
N TYR A 30 -7.66 19.75 -8.71
CA TYR A 30 -6.32 20.01 -8.20
C TYR A 30 -5.32 20.48 -9.26
N TYR A 31 -5.54 20.15 -10.51
CA TYR A 31 -4.59 20.44 -11.59
C TYR A 31 -5.19 21.27 -12.73
N ASP A 32 -6.46 21.66 -12.63
CA ASP A 32 -7.20 22.38 -13.66
C ASP A 32 -7.08 21.71 -15.06
N CYS A 33 -7.03 20.38 -15.06
CA CYS A 33 -6.92 19.59 -16.28
C CYS A 33 -8.27 19.50 -16.97
N GLY A 34 -8.33 19.91 -18.24
CA GLY A 34 -9.49 19.71 -19.09
C GLY A 34 -9.63 18.29 -19.63
N GLU A 35 -10.75 18.02 -20.32
CA GLU A 35 -11.03 16.67 -20.86
C GLU A 35 -9.96 16.15 -21.81
N GLU A 36 -9.39 17.01 -22.65
CA GLU A 36 -8.34 16.60 -23.60
C GLU A 36 -7.03 16.26 -22.89
N GLU A 37 -6.66 17.01 -21.85
CA GLU A 37 -5.47 16.71 -21.04
C GLU A 37 -5.62 15.42 -20.25
N ILE A 38 -6.79 15.16 -19.70
CA ILE A 38 -7.10 13.88 -19.02
C ILE A 38 -7.04 12.71 -20.02
N LYS A 39 -7.51 12.90 -21.23
CA LYS A 39 -7.43 11.89 -22.28
C LYS A 39 -5.99 11.62 -22.70
N GLU A 40 -5.19 12.66 -22.85
CA GLU A 40 -3.75 12.55 -23.11
C GLU A 40 -3.04 11.77 -22.01
N LEU A 41 -3.34 12.06 -20.72
CA LEU A 41 -2.82 11.30 -19.57
C LEU A 41 -3.20 9.81 -19.64
N MET A 42 -4.44 9.51 -20.05
CA MET A 42 -4.88 8.12 -20.24
C MET A 42 -4.12 7.40 -21.35
N GLU A 43 -3.74 8.12 -22.40
CA GLU A 43 -2.94 7.57 -23.52
C GLU A 43 -1.47 7.39 -23.12
N ILE A 44 -0.85 8.40 -22.48
CA ILE A 44 0.55 8.37 -21.99
C ILE A 44 0.76 7.18 -21.04
N HIS A 45 -0.14 6.99 -20.09
CA HIS A 45 -0.04 5.93 -19.10
C HIS A 45 -0.68 4.61 -19.55
N ASN A 46 -1.06 4.50 -20.82
CA ASN A 46 -1.68 3.29 -21.40
C ASN A 46 -2.82 2.74 -20.52
N PHE A 47 -3.68 3.66 -20.06
CA PHE A 47 -4.77 3.36 -19.14
C PHE A 47 -5.75 2.37 -19.77
N LYS A 48 -5.52 1.10 -19.55
CA LYS A 48 -6.46 0.05 -19.92
C LYS A 48 -7.49 -0.12 -18.80
N LYS A 49 -8.76 -0.24 -19.18
CA LYS A 49 -9.82 -0.65 -18.26
C LYS A 49 -9.31 -1.81 -17.43
N LYS A 50 -9.33 -1.70 -16.09
CA LYS A 50 -8.94 -2.81 -15.21
C LYS A 50 -9.56 -4.10 -15.73
N PRO A 51 -8.80 -5.19 -15.89
CA PRO A 51 -9.40 -6.46 -16.19
C PRO A 51 -10.38 -6.79 -15.06
N ARG A 52 -11.63 -7.07 -15.39
CA ARG A 52 -12.67 -7.48 -14.43
C ARG A 52 -12.34 -8.78 -13.68
N PHE A 53 -11.28 -9.45 -14.09
CA PHE A 53 -10.82 -10.71 -13.52
C PHE A 53 -9.33 -10.60 -13.24
N ILE A 54 -8.99 -10.49 -11.98
CA ILE A 54 -7.63 -10.68 -11.50
C ILE A 54 -7.31 -12.18 -11.69
N ASN A 55 -6.29 -12.49 -12.46
CA ASN A 55 -5.84 -13.86 -12.59
C ASN A 55 -5.09 -14.26 -11.32
N TYR A 56 -5.82 -14.75 -10.33
CA TYR A 56 -5.27 -15.18 -9.04
C TYR A 56 -4.10 -16.15 -9.17
N LYS A 57 -4.03 -16.92 -10.24
CA LYS A 57 -2.89 -17.83 -10.47
C LYS A 57 -1.55 -17.10 -10.51
N LYS A 58 -1.52 -15.85 -11.00
CA LYS A 58 -0.31 -15.01 -10.98
C LYS A 58 0.17 -14.66 -9.57
N PHE A 59 -0.72 -14.60 -8.58
CA PHE A 59 -0.36 -14.27 -7.20
C PHE A 59 0.25 -15.47 -6.46
N TYR A 60 -0.04 -16.69 -6.89
CA TYR A 60 0.56 -17.89 -6.32
C TYR A 60 1.90 -18.23 -6.95
N ASP A 61 2.16 -17.73 -8.16
CA ASP A 61 3.41 -17.92 -8.90
C ASP A 61 4.37 -16.72 -8.72
N LEU A 62 4.42 -16.14 -7.51
CA LEU A 62 5.36 -15.08 -7.20
C LEU A 62 6.78 -15.56 -7.46
N LYS A 63 7.49 -14.82 -8.28
CA LYS A 63 8.94 -15.00 -8.45
C LYS A 63 9.65 -14.24 -7.34
N ILE A 64 9.70 -14.85 -6.17
CA ILE A 64 10.49 -14.31 -5.07
C ILE A 64 11.96 -14.41 -5.45
N PRO A 65 12.77 -13.36 -5.28
CA PRO A 65 14.20 -13.41 -5.54
C PRO A 65 14.89 -14.54 -4.77
N GLU A 66 15.88 -15.16 -5.39
CA GLU A 66 16.68 -16.23 -4.76
C GLU A 66 17.41 -15.76 -3.50
N THR A 67 17.58 -14.44 -3.35
CA THR A 67 18.16 -13.82 -2.15
C THR A 67 17.25 -13.88 -0.92
N ALA A 68 15.98 -14.16 -1.10
CA ALA A 68 15.03 -14.31 0.00
C ALA A 68 15.06 -15.74 0.56
N GLU A 69 15.24 -15.84 1.86
CA GLU A 69 15.17 -17.10 2.58
C GLU A 69 13.72 -17.53 2.74
N LYS A 70 13.37 -18.70 2.21
CA LYS A 70 12.06 -19.30 2.45
C LYS A 70 12.05 -20.02 3.78
N LEU A 71 11.17 -19.60 4.69
CA LEU A 71 10.99 -20.29 5.96
C LEU A 71 10.19 -21.59 5.78
N LYS A 72 10.57 -22.61 6.54
CA LYS A 72 9.84 -23.88 6.60
C LYS A 72 8.64 -23.74 7.54
N TYR A 73 7.51 -23.30 6.98
CA TYR A 73 6.27 -23.21 7.72
C TYR A 73 5.16 -23.97 6.97
N PRO A 74 4.38 -24.86 7.65
CA PRO A 74 3.50 -25.78 6.95
C PRO A 74 2.20 -25.16 6.42
N PHE A 75 1.78 -24.01 6.95
CA PHE A 75 0.44 -23.46 6.69
C PHE A 75 0.43 -22.26 5.78
N THR A 76 1.57 -21.58 5.60
CA THR A 76 1.66 -20.41 4.73
C THR A 76 3.05 -20.28 4.12
N GLN A 77 3.16 -19.51 3.07
CA GLN A 77 4.45 -19.15 2.49
C GLN A 77 5.00 -17.93 3.22
N MET A 78 6.20 -18.08 3.79
CA MET A 78 6.91 -17.01 4.47
C MET A 78 8.32 -16.89 3.91
N TYR A 79 8.75 -15.67 3.70
CA TYR A 79 10.08 -15.35 3.19
C TYR A 79 10.71 -14.22 4.01
N ILE A 80 12.02 -14.27 4.20
CA ILE A 80 12.80 -13.20 4.82
C ILE A 80 13.80 -12.66 3.81
N GLN A 81 13.75 -11.37 3.56
CA GLN A 81 14.75 -10.64 2.79
C GLN A 81 15.53 -9.71 3.72
N LYS A 82 16.80 -10.01 3.93
CA LYS A 82 17.70 -9.12 4.66
C LYS A 82 18.13 -7.95 3.78
N ASN A 83 18.35 -6.80 4.42
CA ASN A 83 18.85 -5.59 3.77
C ASN A 83 18.01 -5.16 2.56
N PHE A 84 16.69 -5.24 2.67
CA PHE A 84 15.77 -4.80 1.61
C PHE A 84 15.88 -3.30 1.37
N LEU A 85 15.96 -2.52 2.45
CA LEU A 85 16.30 -1.10 2.43
C LEU A 85 17.73 -0.90 2.90
N SER A 86 18.38 0.14 2.40
CA SER A 86 19.63 0.65 2.97
C SER A 86 19.35 1.39 4.28
N GLN A 87 20.38 1.59 5.11
CA GLN A 87 20.24 2.38 6.34
C GLN A 87 19.72 3.79 6.05
N GLU A 88 20.23 4.43 4.99
CA GLU A 88 19.77 5.76 4.58
C GLU A 88 18.27 5.77 4.18
N GLU A 89 17.78 4.71 3.55
CA GLU A 89 16.35 4.57 3.21
C GLU A 89 15.51 4.36 4.46
N CYS A 90 16.01 3.56 5.43
CA CYS A 90 15.34 3.38 6.72
C CYS A 90 15.27 4.69 7.50
N ASP A 91 16.38 5.42 7.59
CA ASP A 91 16.46 6.69 8.31
C ASP A 91 15.48 7.72 7.70
N LYS A 92 15.42 7.83 6.38
CA LYS A 92 14.46 8.71 5.69
C LYS A 92 13.00 8.32 5.96
N ALA A 93 12.72 7.02 6.04
CA ALA A 93 11.38 6.55 6.35
C ALA A 93 10.99 6.88 7.79
N ILE A 94 11.91 6.71 8.75
CA ILE A 94 11.73 7.06 10.16
C ILE A 94 11.52 8.56 10.32
N ASP A 95 12.40 9.38 9.73
CA ASP A 95 12.30 10.85 9.79
C ASP A 95 10.93 11.32 9.26
N TYR A 96 10.47 10.77 8.15
CA TYR A 96 9.15 11.09 7.62
C TYR A 96 8.03 10.65 8.57
N MET A 97 8.11 9.43 9.11
CA MET A 97 7.11 8.93 10.06
C MET A 97 6.99 9.85 11.27
N ASP A 98 8.09 10.29 11.85
CA ASP A 98 8.08 11.12 13.07
C ASP A 98 7.38 12.48 12.85
N THR A 99 7.26 12.95 11.62
CA THR A 99 6.51 14.18 11.30
C THR A 99 5.01 13.96 11.07
N GLU A 100 4.58 12.73 10.77
CA GLU A 100 3.22 12.43 10.28
C GLU A 100 2.46 11.41 11.16
N LEU A 101 3.02 11.08 12.35
CA LEU A 101 2.41 10.10 13.23
C LEU A 101 1.06 10.56 13.79
N HIS A 102 0.10 9.66 13.76
CA HIS A 102 -1.20 9.82 14.41
C HIS A 102 -1.62 8.49 15.06
N PRO A 103 -2.51 8.51 16.06
CA PRO A 103 -2.99 7.28 16.68
C PRO A 103 -3.54 6.29 15.65
N SER A 104 -3.14 5.02 15.78
CA SER A 104 -3.62 3.99 14.87
C SER A 104 -5.12 3.76 15.03
N ALA A 105 -5.81 3.60 13.90
CA ALA A 105 -7.20 3.19 13.86
C ALA A 105 -7.33 1.72 13.46
N VAL A 106 -8.41 1.08 13.86
CA VAL A 106 -8.86 -0.21 13.35
C VAL A 106 -10.19 -0.01 12.63
N SER A 107 -10.38 -0.70 11.51
CA SER A 107 -11.67 -0.73 10.85
C SER A 107 -12.67 -1.54 11.67
N ASN A 108 -13.85 -0.99 11.89
CA ASN A 108 -14.98 -1.68 12.49
C ASN A 108 -16.20 -1.55 11.56
N GLU A 109 -17.21 -2.42 11.73
CA GLU A 109 -18.36 -2.48 10.81
C GLU A 109 -19.11 -1.15 10.64
N ASP A 110 -19.01 -0.24 11.60
CA ASP A 110 -19.76 1.01 11.61
C ASP A 110 -18.95 2.30 11.39
N ASP A 111 -17.62 2.29 11.65
CA ASP A 111 -16.73 3.45 11.43
C ASP A 111 -15.27 3.12 11.81
N TYR A 112 -14.32 3.99 11.41
CA TYR A 112 -12.96 3.97 11.94
C TYR A 112 -12.97 4.34 13.43
N VAL A 113 -12.97 3.33 14.30
CA VAL A 113 -12.92 3.54 15.74
C VAL A 113 -11.51 3.34 16.24
N MET A 114 -11.02 4.30 17.03
CA MET A 114 -9.80 4.14 17.81
C MET A 114 -10.08 3.17 18.97
N LEU A 115 -9.82 1.90 18.75
CA LEU A 115 -9.93 0.89 19.80
C LEU A 115 -8.57 0.70 20.47
N SER A 116 -8.27 1.53 21.45
CA SER A 116 -7.05 1.43 22.28
C SER A 116 -6.88 0.08 22.97
N GLU A 117 -7.94 -0.71 23.05
CA GLU A 117 -7.88 -2.08 23.56
C GLU A 117 -7.38 -3.10 22.52
N TYR A 118 -7.33 -2.76 21.23
CA TYR A 118 -6.93 -3.64 20.16
C TYR A 118 -5.56 -3.29 19.59
N ARG A 119 -5.28 -1.98 19.51
CA ARG A 119 -4.06 -1.44 18.93
C ARG A 119 -3.72 -0.11 19.59
N THR A 120 -2.49 -0.03 20.10
CA THR A 120 -2.01 1.17 20.82
C THR A 120 -0.96 1.95 20.06
N SER A 121 -0.47 1.43 18.94
CA SER A 121 0.59 2.03 18.13
C SER A 121 0.21 3.37 17.50
N MET A 122 1.21 4.07 17.01
CA MET A 122 1.05 5.22 16.12
C MET A 122 1.21 4.79 14.66
N THR A 123 0.46 5.42 13.77
CA THR A 123 0.50 5.16 12.31
C THR A 123 0.93 6.40 11.55
N CYS A 124 1.70 6.19 10.50
CA CYS A 124 1.96 7.15 9.44
C CYS A 124 1.58 6.52 8.10
N ASN A 125 0.94 7.27 7.21
CA ASN A 125 0.60 6.80 5.89
C ASN A 125 1.63 7.29 4.87
N PHE A 126 2.38 6.36 4.26
CA PHE A 126 3.24 6.64 3.12
C PHE A 126 2.39 6.67 1.85
N SER A 127 1.52 7.67 1.75
CA SER A 127 0.70 7.81 0.56
C SER A 127 1.60 8.08 -0.64
N PRO A 128 1.59 7.21 -1.66
CA PRO A 128 2.35 7.46 -2.88
C PRO A 128 1.88 8.72 -3.62
N HIS A 129 0.69 9.22 -3.32
CA HIS A 129 0.15 10.46 -3.87
C HIS A 129 0.73 11.71 -3.25
N LEU A 130 1.15 11.63 -2.00
CA LEU A 130 1.56 12.80 -1.22
C LEU A 130 3.07 12.94 -1.14
N THR A 131 3.81 11.84 -1.29
CA THR A 131 5.26 11.85 -1.14
C THR A 131 5.97 11.00 -2.19
N LYS A 132 7.11 11.53 -2.66
CA LYS A 132 8.02 10.77 -3.51
C LYS A 132 8.53 9.50 -2.79
N LEU A 133 8.75 9.57 -1.49
CA LEU A 133 9.19 8.43 -0.68
C LEU A 133 8.18 7.28 -0.72
N GLY A 134 6.89 7.58 -0.53
CA GLY A 134 5.82 6.58 -0.62
C GLY A 134 5.72 5.96 -2.02
N ALA A 135 5.87 6.76 -3.07
CA ALA A 135 5.88 6.28 -4.45
C ALA A 135 7.08 5.35 -4.71
N ASP A 136 8.29 5.77 -4.32
CA ASP A 136 9.52 5.00 -4.52
C ASP A 136 9.46 3.64 -3.77
N LEU A 137 8.98 3.64 -2.53
CA LEU A 137 8.79 2.40 -1.75
C LEU A 137 7.76 1.47 -2.39
N THR A 138 6.62 1.99 -2.84
CA THR A 138 5.58 1.21 -3.51
C THR A 138 6.12 0.53 -4.77
N ILE A 139 6.87 1.27 -5.58
CA ILE A 139 7.51 0.74 -6.80
C ILE A 139 8.58 -0.30 -6.44
N LYS A 140 9.40 -0.03 -5.43
CA LYS A 140 10.46 -0.94 -4.98
C LYS A 140 9.91 -2.28 -4.52
N ILE A 141 8.84 -2.27 -3.70
CA ILE A 141 8.17 -3.48 -3.24
C ILE A 141 7.53 -4.24 -4.41
N GLY A 142 6.80 -3.54 -5.27
CA GLY A 142 6.15 -4.15 -6.43
C GLY A 142 7.16 -4.84 -7.36
N ASN A 143 8.26 -4.17 -7.66
CA ASN A 143 9.34 -4.72 -8.48
C ASN A 143 9.99 -5.95 -7.81
N TYR A 144 10.23 -5.88 -6.50
CA TYR A 144 10.81 -6.98 -5.74
C TYR A 144 9.91 -8.22 -5.76
N MET A 145 8.61 -8.03 -5.55
CA MET A 145 7.63 -9.11 -5.55
C MET A 145 7.23 -9.57 -6.98
N ASN A 146 7.72 -8.88 -8.01
CA ASN A 146 7.28 -9.06 -9.38
C ASN A 146 5.76 -8.94 -9.53
N LEU A 147 5.17 -8.04 -8.77
CA LEU A 147 3.77 -7.66 -8.82
C LEU A 147 3.62 -6.26 -9.39
N ASP A 148 2.49 -6.02 -10.03
CA ASP A 148 2.11 -4.66 -10.39
C ASP A 148 1.97 -3.82 -9.10
N PRO A 149 2.76 -2.75 -8.90
CA PRO A 149 2.64 -1.89 -7.73
C PRO A 149 1.21 -1.38 -7.49
N PHE A 150 0.41 -1.36 -8.55
CA PHE A 150 -1.00 -0.96 -8.56
C PHE A 150 -1.94 -1.91 -7.83
N LEU A 151 -1.46 -3.08 -7.48
CA LEU A 151 -2.20 -4.06 -6.69
C LEU A 151 -1.93 -3.92 -5.19
N GLY A 152 -0.96 -3.08 -4.81
CA GLY A 152 -0.64 -2.80 -3.42
C GLY A 152 -1.58 -1.78 -2.80
N GLU A 153 -1.87 -1.95 -1.52
CA GLU A 153 -2.47 -0.90 -0.70
C GLU A 153 -1.43 0.16 -0.34
N SER A 154 -1.88 1.33 0.12
CA SER A 154 -0.97 2.35 0.64
C SER A 154 -0.15 1.80 1.80
N ILE A 155 1.16 2.05 1.76
CA ILE A 155 2.07 1.59 2.81
C ILE A 155 1.74 2.33 4.10
N GLN A 156 1.67 1.60 5.21
CA GLN A 156 1.53 2.14 6.54
C GLN A 156 2.83 1.93 7.31
N GLY A 157 3.40 3.01 7.82
CA GLY A 157 4.42 2.97 8.85
C GLY A 157 3.77 2.87 10.22
N GLN A 158 4.35 2.08 11.11
CA GLN A 158 3.85 1.87 12.45
C GLN A 158 4.97 2.03 13.46
N LYS A 159 4.72 2.83 14.48
CA LYS A 159 5.63 3.03 15.60
C LYS A 159 5.00 2.46 16.86
N TYR A 160 5.77 1.63 17.56
CA TYR A 160 5.42 1.05 18.82
C TYR A 160 6.43 1.52 19.87
N GLU A 161 5.93 2.05 20.98
CA GLU A 161 6.73 2.28 22.17
C GLU A 161 6.70 1.05 23.09
N GLU A 162 7.53 1.04 24.09
CA GLU A 162 7.55 -0.07 25.05
C GLU A 162 6.17 -0.30 25.70
N GLY A 163 5.69 -1.54 25.65
CA GLY A 163 4.36 -1.92 26.15
C GLY A 163 3.21 -1.70 25.18
N GLU A 164 3.43 -1.10 24.04
CA GLU A 164 2.42 -0.99 23.00
C GLU A 164 2.27 -2.28 22.20
N PHE A 165 1.09 -2.48 21.65
CA PHE A 165 0.75 -3.71 20.95
C PHE A 165 -0.27 -3.53 19.85
N TYR A 166 -0.31 -4.52 18.98
CA TYR A 166 -1.44 -4.82 18.12
C TYR A 166 -1.83 -6.29 18.34
N LYS A 167 -3.07 -6.53 18.76
CA LYS A 167 -3.55 -7.90 19.00
C LYS A 167 -3.51 -8.73 17.73
N SER A 168 -3.38 -10.05 17.90
CA SER A 168 -3.47 -11.00 16.78
C SER A 168 -4.74 -10.79 15.97
N HIS A 169 -4.59 -10.69 14.68
CA HIS A 169 -5.66 -10.38 13.74
C HIS A 169 -5.41 -11.05 12.39
N TRP A 170 -6.41 -10.98 11.53
CA TRP A 170 -6.32 -11.42 10.16
C TRP A 170 -6.11 -10.22 9.24
N ASP A 171 -5.20 -10.33 8.30
CA ASP A 171 -5.02 -9.29 7.28
C ASP A 171 -6.07 -9.38 6.16
N TYR A 172 -6.71 -10.52 5.98
CA TYR A 172 -7.74 -10.66 4.96
C TYR A 172 -9.09 -10.10 5.42
N TYR A 173 -9.88 -9.62 4.48
CA TYR A 173 -11.25 -9.19 4.73
C TYR A 173 -12.21 -10.37 4.65
N HIS A 174 -13.04 -10.52 5.67
CA HIS A 174 -14.06 -11.59 5.66
C HIS A 174 -15.06 -11.36 4.53
N PRO A 175 -15.36 -12.36 3.67
CA PRO A 175 -16.21 -12.18 2.48
C PRO A 175 -17.62 -11.64 2.74
N LEU A 176 -18.12 -11.76 3.97
CA LEU A 176 -19.43 -11.24 4.36
C LEU A 176 -19.37 -9.87 5.03
N SER A 177 -18.18 -9.31 5.23
CA SER A 177 -18.01 -8.00 5.87
C SER A 177 -18.29 -6.84 4.91
N ALA A 178 -18.60 -5.68 5.47
CA ALA A 178 -18.78 -4.45 4.70
C ALA A 178 -17.46 -4.01 4.04
N GLU A 179 -16.33 -4.22 4.74
CA GLU A 179 -14.99 -3.92 4.24
C GLU A 179 -14.65 -4.75 3.00
N TYR A 180 -15.05 -6.03 2.97
CA TYR A 180 -14.85 -6.86 1.77
C TYR A 180 -15.53 -6.24 0.55
N LYS A 181 -16.78 -5.78 0.69
CA LYS A 181 -17.51 -5.11 -0.40
C LYS A 181 -16.82 -3.82 -0.82
N THR A 182 -16.36 -3.06 0.15
CA THR A 182 -15.72 -1.76 -0.09
C THR A 182 -14.37 -1.91 -0.77
N TYR A 183 -13.53 -2.84 -0.31
CA TYR A 183 -12.13 -2.91 -0.73
C TYR A 183 -11.83 -4.07 -1.68
N CYS A 184 -12.48 -5.23 -1.51
CA CYS A 184 -12.12 -6.43 -2.27
C CYS A 184 -12.90 -6.63 -3.57
N GLU A 185 -14.11 -6.08 -3.70
CA GLU A 185 -14.88 -6.22 -4.96
C GLU A 185 -14.18 -5.58 -6.16
N TRP A 186 -13.31 -4.60 -5.91
CA TRP A 186 -12.57 -3.86 -6.94
C TRP A 186 -11.17 -4.38 -7.20
N MET A 187 -10.45 -4.72 -6.12
CA MET A 187 -9.01 -5.03 -6.17
C MET A 187 -8.71 -6.49 -5.86
N GLY A 188 -9.70 -7.24 -5.40
CA GLY A 188 -9.51 -8.58 -4.89
C GLY A 188 -9.10 -8.61 -3.42
N GLN A 189 -8.94 -9.80 -2.89
CA GLN A 189 -8.57 -10.03 -1.50
C GLN A 189 -7.09 -9.76 -1.28
N ARG A 190 -6.72 -9.36 -0.07
CA ARG A 190 -5.32 -9.35 0.39
C ARG A 190 -4.77 -10.77 0.33
N THR A 191 -3.70 -10.96 -0.42
CA THR A 191 -3.08 -12.27 -0.64
C THR A 191 -1.67 -12.34 -0.11
N TRP A 192 -0.99 -11.19 0.01
CA TRP A 192 0.36 -11.06 0.51
C TRP A 192 0.47 -9.86 1.44
N THR A 193 1.22 -10.02 2.51
CA THR A 193 1.66 -8.94 3.39
C THR A 193 3.16 -8.77 3.22
N PHE A 194 3.60 -7.55 2.98
CA PHE A 194 5.01 -7.18 2.91
C PHE A 194 5.33 -6.27 4.10
N MET A 195 6.11 -6.77 5.03
CA MET A 195 6.50 -6.03 6.24
C MET A 195 7.97 -5.65 6.16
N ILE A 196 8.31 -4.44 6.56
CA ILE A 196 9.69 -3.94 6.61
C ILE A 196 9.96 -3.46 8.03
N TYR A 197 10.96 -4.04 8.67
CA TYR A 197 11.50 -3.54 9.92
C TYR A 197 12.55 -2.48 9.60
N LEU A 198 12.34 -1.26 10.12
CA LEU A 198 13.20 -0.11 9.84
C LEU A 198 14.36 0.01 10.84
N ASN A 199 14.22 -0.59 12.00
CA ASN A 199 15.23 -0.64 13.07
C ASN A 199 15.21 -2.00 13.75
N ASP A 200 16.28 -2.29 14.46
CA ASP A 200 16.36 -3.47 15.32
C ASP A 200 15.55 -3.26 16.60
N VAL A 201 14.96 -4.34 17.10
CA VAL A 201 14.27 -4.38 18.40
C VAL A 201 14.84 -5.51 19.26
N GLU A 202 14.88 -5.32 20.58
CA GLU A 202 15.42 -6.33 21.50
C GLU A 202 14.41 -7.46 21.70
N GLU A 203 13.13 -7.14 21.85
CA GLU A 203 12.02 -8.07 22.02
C GLU A 203 10.79 -7.60 21.26
N GLY A 204 9.96 -8.55 20.79
CA GLY A 204 8.71 -8.26 20.07
C GLY A 204 8.88 -8.28 18.55
N GLY A 205 7.89 -7.70 17.85
CA GLY A 205 7.86 -7.60 16.37
C GLY A 205 6.72 -8.35 15.73
#